data_f73a5fe60149539f86b79f1acd426cdb
#
_entry.id   f73a5fe60149539f86b79f1acd426cdb
#
_cell.length_a   1.000
_cell.length_b   1.000
_cell.length_c   1.000
_cell.angle_alpha   90.00
_cell.angle_beta   90.00
_cell.angle_gamma   90.00
#
_symmetry.space_group_name_H-M   'P 1'
#
loop_
_entity.id
_entity.type
_entity.pdbx_description
1 polymer ?
#
loop_
_entity_poly.entity_id
_entity_poly.type
_entity_poly.pdbx_seq_one_letter_code
_entity_poly.pdbx_strand_id
1 'polypeptide(L)'
;MAAGNAARFGENKLAAMVNGKPLIEHALDAIPRESFSRVLVVTQHENVEAAAKKFGFEALRNEHPERGQSETIRLGTAALSDCDALCFMVADQPMLRRKTVAQELEFFRAHSKNIVGLGHNGVRGNPCLFPARFFPELLSLEGDVGGSAVIKRHLDDLLLFEAPETELRDVDTKEAL
;
A
#
# COMPACT_ATOMS: atom_id res chain seq x y z
N MET A 1 -2.24 2.84 0.51
CA MET A 1 -3.49 2.77 1.32
C MET A 1 -3.29 3.59 2.59
N ALA A 2 -4.11 4.60 2.82
CA ALA A 2 -3.89 5.61 3.86
C ALA A 2 -5.22 6.01 4.58
N ALA A 3 -6.18 5.08 4.65
CA ALA A 3 -7.52 5.31 5.21
C ALA A 3 -7.78 4.52 6.51
N GLY A 4 -6.76 3.90 7.11
CA GLY A 4 -6.90 3.15 8.35
C GLY A 4 -7.25 4.04 9.55
N ASN A 5 -8.17 3.56 10.39
CA ASN A 5 -8.46 4.15 11.69
C ASN A 5 -7.38 3.72 12.70
N ALA A 6 -6.44 4.61 13.00
CA ALA A 6 -5.44 4.38 14.03
C ALA A 6 -6.06 4.62 15.42
N ALA A 7 -6.99 3.77 15.85
CA ALA A 7 -7.68 3.89 17.14
C ALA A 7 -6.72 3.96 18.35
N ARG A 8 -5.53 3.40 18.22
CA ARG A 8 -4.47 3.42 19.24
C ARG A 8 -3.66 4.72 19.26
N PHE A 9 -3.72 5.54 18.21
CA PHE A 9 -2.96 6.79 18.12
C PHE A 9 -3.73 8.01 18.62
N GLY A 10 -5.08 7.92 18.74
CA GLY A 10 -5.96 9.02 19.17
C GLY A 10 -6.06 10.19 18.18
N GLU A 11 -5.20 10.22 17.16
CA GLU A 11 -5.09 11.23 16.10
C GLU A 11 -4.70 10.55 14.79
N ASN A 12 -4.68 11.30 13.68
CA ASN A 12 -4.22 10.77 12.40
C ASN A 12 -2.73 10.37 12.46
N LYS A 13 -2.47 9.06 12.63
CA LYS A 13 -1.14 8.43 12.67
C LYS A 13 -0.23 8.92 11.52
N LEU A 14 -0.79 9.16 10.33
CA LEU A 14 -0.04 9.53 9.13
C LEU A 14 0.50 10.96 9.16
N ALA A 15 0.01 11.80 10.08
CA ALA A 15 0.54 13.14 10.35
C ALA A 15 1.69 13.14 11.35
N ALA A 16 1.95 12.01 12.05
CA ALA A 16 3.03 11.92 13.02
C ALA A 16 4.40 12.12 12.34
N MET A 17 5.29 12.81 13.06
CA MET A 17 6.63 13.17 12.55
C MET A 17 7.61 12.03 12.81
N VAL A 18 8.26 11.56 11.75
CA VAL A 18 9.37 10.60 11.80
C VAL A 18 10.60 11.26 11.20
N ASN A 19 11.68 11.38 11.96
CA ASN A 19 12.91 12.05 11.49
C ASN A 19 12.66 13.44 10.84
N GLY A 20 11.77 14.24 11.43
CA GLY A 20 11.48 15.61 10.97
C GLY A 20 10.54 15.70 9.76
N LYS A 21 9.86 14.60 9.36
CA LYS A 21 8.98 14.52 8.20
C LYS A 21 7.70 13.73 8.54
N PRO A 22 6.51 14.14 8.05
CA PRO A 22 5.29 13.37 8.26
C PRO A 22 5.39 11.94 7.74
N LEU A 23 4.83 10.98 8.47
CA LEU A 23 4.87 9.55 8.11
C LEU A 23 4.35 9.30 6.69
N ILE A 24 3.26 9.96 6.30
CA ILE A 24 2.73 9.87 4.93
C ILE A 24 3.76 10.29 3.87
N GLU A 25 4.54 11.33 4.10
CA GLU A 25 5.52 11.81 3.12
C GLU A 25 6.68 10.82 2.92
N HIS A 26 7.02 9.99 3.93
CA HIS A 26 7.96 8.90 3.77
C HIS A 26 7.44 7.85 2.79
N ALA A 27 6.18 7.45 2.94
CA ALA A 27 5.55 6.48 2.04
C ALA A 27 5.45 7.03 0.60
N LEU A 28 5.11 8.31 0.43
CA LEU A 28 5.03 8.94 -0.90
C LEU A 28 6.41 9.05 -1.57
N ASP A 29 7.47 9.33 -0.81
CA ASP A 29 8.86 9.36 -1.32
C ASP A 29 9.37 7.97 -1.75
N ALA A 30 8.86 6.90 -1.14
CA ALA A 30 9.24 5.55 -1.51
C ALA A 30 8.66 5.11 -2.87
N ILE A 31 7.74 5.89 -3.47
CA ILE A 31 7.13 5.55 -4.76
C ILE A 31 8.06 5.95 -5.91
N PRO A 32 8.54 5.01 -6.75
CA PRO A 32 9.25 5.32 -8.00
C PRO A 32 8.24 5.76 -9.07
N ARG A 33 7.85 7.05 -9.03
CA ARG A 33 6.76 7.62 -9.85
C ARG A 33 6.90 7.30 -11.34
N GLU A 34 8.12 7.32 -11.84
CA GLU A 34 8.48 7.05 -13.24
C GLU A 34 8.18 5.61 -13.67
N SER A 35 8.02 4.70 -12.73
CA SER A 35 7.77 3.26 -12.97
C SER A 35 6.28 2.90 -12.97
N PHE A 36 5.40 3.84 -12.59
CA PHE A 36 3.95 3.67 -12.56
C PHE A 36 3.24 4.54 -13.59
N SER A 37 2.24 4.01 -14.29
CA SER A 37 1.37 4.80 -15.17
C SER A 37 0.53 5.79 -14.36
N ARG A 38 -0.01 5.34 -13.22
CA ARG A 38 -0.83 6.13 -12.29
C ARG A 38 -0.44 5.84 -10.85
N VAL A 39 -0.58 6.85 -9.99
CA VAL A 39 -0.46 6.70 -8.53
C VAL A 39 -1.68 7.32 -7.88
N LEU A 40 -2.42 6.53 -7.11
CA LEU A 40 -3.64 6.93 -6.43
C LEU A 40 -3.52 6.73 -4.92
N VAL A 41 -3.75 7.78 -4.16
CA VAL A 41 -3.82 7.74 -2.70
C VAL A 41 -5.27 7.71 -2.26
N VAL A 42 -5.73 6.59 -1.69
CA VAL A 42 -7.07 6.48 -1.11
C VAL A 42 -6.98 6.81 0.37
N THR A 43 -7.72 7.82 0.82
CA THR A 43 -7.68 8.32 2.21
C THR A 43 -8.99 8.93 2.65
N GLN A 44 -9.23 9.01 3.97
CA GLN A 44 -10.29 9.78 4.60
C GLN A 44 -9.80 11.15 5.12
N HIS A 45 -8.49 11.42 5.10
CA HIS A 45 -7.86 12.55 5.76
C HIS A 45 -7.45 13.65 4.77
N GLU A 46 -7.90 14.88 4.99
CA GLU A 46 -7.61 16.04 4.12
C GLU A 46 -6.11 16.36 4.01
N ASN A 47 -5.38 16.23 5.12
CA ASN A 47 -3.93 16.47 5.12
C ASN A 47 -3.18 15.44 4.27
N VAL A 48 -3.66 14.20 4.19
CA VAL A 48 -3.09 13.16 3.32
C VAL A 48 -3.43 13.43 1.85
N GLU A 49 -4.65 13.90 1.55
CA GLU A 49 -5.01 14.36 0.20
C GLU A 49 -4.11 15.52 -0.26
N ALA A 50 -3.88 16.49 0.64
CA ALA A 50 -3.00 17.63 0.36
C ALA A 50 -1.54 17.17 0.10
N ALA A 51 -1.03 16.23 0.90
CA ALA A 51 0.28 15.64 0.69
C ALA A 51 0.37 14.91 -0.66
N ALA A 52 -0.61 14.07 -1.01
CA ALA A 52 -0.64 13.39 -2.30
C ALA A 52 -0.59 14.38 -3.48
N LYS A 53 -1.39 15.43 -3.44
CA LYS A 53 -1.40 16.49 -4.46
C LYS A 53 -0.07 17.23 -4.57
N LYS A 54 0.59 17.52 -3.44
CA LYS A 54 1.93 18.13 -3.40
C LYS A 54 2.98 17.26 -4.11
N PHE A 55 2.84 15.93 -4.02
CA PHE A 55 3.70 14.96 -4.72
C PHE A 55 3.28 14.72 -6.18
N GLY A 56 2.22 15.37 -6.67
CA GLY A 56 1.70 15.18 -8.04
C GLY A 56 0.95 13.86 -8.23
N PHE A 57 0.41 13.28 -7.14
CA PHE A 57 -0.37 12.05 -7.17
C PHE A 57 -1.87 12.33 -7.14
N GLU A 58 -2.65 11.41 -7.69
CA GLU A 58 -4.11 11.41 -7.58
C GLU A 58 -4.53 11.11 -6.14
N ALA A 59 -5.63 11.69 -5.68
CA ALA A 59 -6.22 11.38 -4.38
C ALA A 59 -7.70 11.04 -4.55
N LEU A 60 -8.15 10.02 -3.84
CA LEU A 60 -9.54 9.58 -3.80
C LEU A 60 -9.99 9.49 -2.34
N ARG A 61 -11.10 10.16 -2.04
CA ARG A 61 -11.66 10.15 -0.68
C ARG A 61 -12.40 8.85 -0.41
N ASN A 62 -12.10 8.24 0.73
CA ASN A 62 -12.91 7.15 1.28
C ASN A 62 -13.95 7.78 2.23
N GLU A 63 -15.20 7.84 1.79
CA GLU A 63 -16.33 8.39 2.57
C GLU A 63 -16.86 7.40 3.60
N HIS A 64 -16.44 6.12 3.53
CA HIS A 64 -16.91 5.03 4.36
C HIS A 64 -15.78 4.23 5.03
N PRO A 65 -14.89 4.90 5.79
CA PRO A 65 -13.78 4.22 6.46
C PRO A 65 -14.23 3.18 7.50
N GLU A 66 -15.46 3.31 8.02
CA GLU A 66 -16.08 2.36 8.94
C GLU A 66 -16.29 0.97 8.32
N ARG A 67 -16.29 0.86 6.99
CA ARG A 67 -16.38 -0.43 6.27
C ARG A 67 -15.08 -1.22 6.27
N GLY A 68 -14.02 -0.69 6.89
CA GLY A 68 -12.75 -1.36 7.06
C GLY A 68 -11.81 -1.25 5.85
N GLN A 69 -10.74 -2.05 5.87
CA GLN A 69 -9.70 -2.01 4.83
C GLN A 69 -10.22 -2.35 3.43
N SER A 70 -11.22 -3.22 3.34
CA SER A 70 -11.79 -3.67 2.07
C SER A 70 -12.32 -2.49 1.24
N GLU A 71 -12.95 -1.49 1.86
CA GLU A 71 -13.47 -0.32 1.16
C GLU A 71 -12.34 0.46 0.46
N THR A 72 -11.21 0.68 1.15
CA THR A 72 -10.04 1.34 0.57
C THR A 72 -9.48 0.58 -0.64
N ILE A 73 -9.41 -0.75 -0.55
CA ILE A 73 -8.94 -1.62 -1.64
C ILE A 73 -9.91 -1.60 -2.81
N ARG A 74 -11.21 -1.73 -2.56
CA ARG A 74 -12.26 -1.68 -3.59
C ARG A 74 -12.26 -0.37 -4.35
N LEU A 75 -12.21 0.76 -3.63
CA LEU A 75 -12.15 2.10 -4.22
C LEU A 75 -10.91 2.26 -5.13
N GLY A 76 -9.74 1.87 -4.64
CA GLY A 76 -8.50 1.92 -5.41
C GLY A 76 -8.54 1.00 -6.64
N THR A 77 -9.03 -0.24 -6.47
CA THR A 77 -9.14 -1.21 -7.57
C THR A 77 -10.14 -0.74 -8.63
N ALA A 78 -11.30 -0.22 -8.22
CA ALA A 78 -12.31 0.28 -9.16
C ALA A 78 -11.79 1.48 -9.97
N ALA A 79 -11.10 2.43 -9.31
CA ALA A 79 -10.56 3.63 -9.95
C ALA A 79 -9.40 3.34 -10.92
N LEU A 80 -8.72 2.20 -10.78
CA LEU A 80 -7.56 1.79 -11.58
C LEU A 80 -7.83 0.46 -12.32
N SER A 81 -9.10 0.14 -12.59
CA SER A 81 -9.51 -1.15 -13.17
C SER A 81 -9.04 -1.36 -14.63
N ASP A 82 -8.59 -0.30 -15.27
CA ASP A 82 -8.02 -0.29 -16.62
C ASP A 82 -6.51 -0.60 -16.64
N CYS A 83 -5.87 -0.77 -15.47
CA CYS A 83 -4.47 -1.13 -15.37
C CYS A 83 -4.26 -2.65 -15.48
N ASP A 84 -3.06 -3.07 -15.95
CA ASP A 84 -2.68 -4.49 -16.04
C ASP A 84 -2.39 -5.11 -14.66
N ALA A 85 -1.99 -4.29 -13.69
CA ALA A 85 -1.68 -4.70 -12.32
C ALA A 85 -1.78 -3.52 -11.36
N LEU A 86 -1.98 -3.81 -10.08
CA LEU A 86 -1.99 -2.84 -8.98
C LEU A 86 -0.91 -3.17 -7.95
N CYS A 87 -0.16 -2.15 -7.53
CA CYS A 87 0.74 -2.22 -6.39
C CYS A 87 0.06 -1.58 -5.17
N PHE A 88 -0.25 -2.36 -4.16
CA PHE A 88 -0.81 -1.86 -2.91
C PHE A 88 0.31 -1.59 -1.90
N MET A 89 0.50 -0.32 -1.59
CA MET A 89 1.44 0.14 -0.55
C MET A 89 0.66 0.58 0.69
N VAL A 90 1.19 0.28 1.86
CA VAL A 90 0.74 0.87 3.13
C VAL A 90 1.48 2.20 3.38
N ALA A 91 0.92 3.04 4.26
CA ALA A 91 1.48 4.38 4.48
C ALA A 91 2.24 4.50 5.81
N ASP A 92 2.51 3.40 6.49
CA ASP A 92 3.10 3.34 7.83
C ASP A 92 4.46 2.63 7.90
N GLN A 93 5.12 2.46 6.75
CA GLN A 93 6.48 1.92 6.62
C GLN A 93 7.49 3.02 6.25
N PRO A 94 7.97 3.82 7.21
CA PRO A 94 8.80 5.01 6.92
C PRO A 94 10.21 4.66 6.42
N MET A 95 10.67 3.43 6.62
CA MET A 95 12.01 2.98 6.23
C MET A 95 12.02 2.32 4.85
N LEU A 96 10.86 2.12 4.21
CA LEU A 96 10.76 1.56 2.87
C LEU A 96 11.45 2.48 1.86
N ARG A 97 12.30 1.91 1.02
CA ARG A 97 13.10 2.68 0.05
C ARG A 97 12.54 2.59 -1.36
N ARG A 98 12.59 3.71 -2.07
CA ARG A 98 12.23 3.79 -3.50
C ARG A 98 12.94 2.74 -4.35
N LYS A 99 14.24 2.49 -4.07
CA LYS A 99 15.02 1.48 -4.79
C LYS A 99 14.46 0.08 -4.62
N THR A 100 14.04 -0.27 -3.41
CA THR A 100 13.45 -1.59 -3.10
C THR A 100 12.14 -1.78 -3.84
N VAL A 101 11.26 -0.77 -3.85
CA VAL A 101 10.01 -0.80 -4.61
C VAL A 101 10.28 -0.90 -6.13
N ALA A 102 11.26 -0.18 -6.65
CA ALA A 102 11.63 -0.27 -8.06
C ALA A 102 12.14 -1.67 -8.43
N GLN A 103 12.93 -2.31 -7.57
CA GLN A 103 13.43 -3.67 -7.78
C GLN A 103 12.31 -4.72 -7.70
N GLU A 104 11.36 -4.55 -6.78
CA GLU A 104 10.16 -5.39 -6.71
C GLU A 104 9.33 -5.31 -8.00
N LEU A 105 9.16 -4.10 -8.55
CA LEU A 105 8.48 -3.91 -9.84
C LEU A 105 9.18 -4.60 -11.00
N GLU A 106 10.52 -4.55 -11.07
CA GLU A 106 11.28 -5.29 -12.07
C GLU A 106 11.10 -6.80 -11.92
N PHE A 107 11.13 -7.30 -10.69
CA PHE A 107 10.86 -8.71 -10.40
C PHE A 107 9.42 -9.10 -10.82
N PHE A 108 8.43 -8.24 -10.52
CA PHE A 108 7.05 -8.46 -10.95
C PHE A 108 6.92 -8.49 -12.48
N ARG A 109 7.61 -7.63 -13.23
CA ARG A 109 7.58 -7.64 -14.71
C ARG A 109 8.01 -8.99 -15.29
N ALA A 110 8.99 -9.63 -14.67
CA ALA A 110 9.42 -10.98 -15.04
C ALA A 110 8.43 -12.08 -14.63
N HIS A 111 7.53 -11.79 -13.67
CA HIS A 111 6.59 -12.74 -13.09
C HIS A 111 5.15 -12.19 -13.10
N SER A 112 4.74 -11.52 -14.17
CA SER A 112 3.51 -10.71 -14.26
C SER A 112 2.20 -11.49 -14.12
N LYS A 113 2.26 -12.82 -14.07
CA LYS A 113 1.10 -13.69 -13.78
C LYS A 113 0.93 -13.98 -12.29
N ASN A 114 1.95 -13.73 -11.48
CA ASN A 114 1.97 -14.03 -10.05
C ASN A 114 1.61 -12.82 -9.20
N ILE A 115 1.12 -13.06 -8.00
CA ILE A 115 1.11 -12.03 -6.95
C ILE A 115 2.56 -11.93 -6.47
N VAL A 116 3.10 -10.71 -6.40
CA VAL A 116 4.43 -10.48 -5.85
C VAL A 116 4.29 -9.61 -4.61
N GLY A 117 4.96 -9.97 -3.53
CA GLY A 117 5.04 -9.17 -2.32
C GLY A 117 6.47 -9.01 -1.85
N LEU A 118 6.78 -7.89 -1.19
CA LEU A 118 8.02 -7.83 -0.42
C LEU A 118 7.96 -8.85 0.71
N GLY A 119 9.11 -9.42 1.06
CA GLY A 119 9.21 -10.35 2.16
C GLY A 119 10.59 -10.36 2.78
N HIS A 120 10.71 -10.94 3.96
CA HIS A 120 11.97 -11.21 4.62
C HIS A 120 11.94 -12.58 5.28
N ASN A 121 12.93 -13.44 4.96
CA ASN A 121 13.01 -14.80 5.49
C ASN A 121 11.69 -15.61 5.36
N GLY A 122 10.99 -15.47 4.22
CA GLY A 122 9.73 -16.16 3.97
C GLY A 122 8.50 -15.52 4.61
N VAL A 123 8.67 -14.45 5.38
CA VAL A 123 7.56 -13.68 5.96
C VAL A 123 7.18 -12.55 5.01
N ARG A 124 5.92 -12.53 4.55
CA ARG A 124 5.41 -11.52 3.63
C ARG A 124 5.16 -10.18 4.34
N GLY A 125 5.61 -9.11 3.70
CA GLY A 125 5.31 -7.70 4.04
C GLY A 125 4.51 -6.98 2.95
N ASN A 126 4.70 -5.68 2.86
CA ASN A 126 4.18 -4.77 1.83
C ASN A 126 5.36 -3.99 1.23
N PRO A 127 5.20 -3.48 -0.01
CA PRO A 127 4.07 -3.56 -0.95
C PRO A 127 3.72 -4.98 -1.44
N CYS A 128 2.54 -5.08 -2.09
CA CYS A 128 2.13 -6.28 -2.82
C CYS A 128 1.54 -5.88 -4.19
N LEU A 129 1.97 -6.57 -5.25
CA LEU A 129 1.49 -6.39 -6.61
C LEU A 129 0.52 -7.49 -6.99
N PHE A 130 -0.63 -7.11 -7.55
CA PHE A 130 -1.68 -8.01 -8.00
C PHE A 130 -1.92 -7.80 -9.50
N PRO A 131 -1.76 -8.84 -10.33
CA PRO A 131 -2.21 -8.83 -11.73
C PRO A 131 -3.73 -8.60 -11.83
N ALA A 132 -4.18 -8.04 -12.96
CA ALA A 132 -5.59 -7.70 -13.20
C ALA A 132 -6.55 -8.89 -13.01
N ARG A 133 -6.10 -10.12 -13.22
CA ARG A 133 -6.90 -11.34 -13.00
C ARG A 133 -7.44 -11.48 -11.57
N PHE A 134 -6.81 -10.82 -10.58
CA PHE A 134 -7.26 -10.82 -9.18
C PHE A 134 -8.17 -9.63 -8.82
N PHE A 135 -8.40 -8.68 -9.73
CA PHE A 135 -9.24 -7.51 -9.46
C PHE A 135 -10.68 -7.90 -9.08
N PRO A 136 -11.35 -8.88 -9.71
CA PRO A 136 -12.67 -9.31 -9.27
C PRO A 136 -12.71 -9.74 -7.79
N GLU A 137 -11.68 -10.43 -7.30
CA GLU A 137 -11.60 -10.85 -5.91
C GLU A 137 -11.31 -9.67 -4.96
N LEU A 138 -10.44 -8.74 -5.37
CA LEU A 138 -10.17 -7.51 -4.62
C LEU A 138 -11.42 -6.63 -4.51
N LEU A 139 -12.23 -6.56 -5.57
CA LEU A 139 -13.51 -5.83 -5.59
C LEU A 139 -14.61 -6.50 -4.75
N SER A 140 -14.50 -7.80 -4.49
CA SER A 140 -15.46 -8.56 -3.68
C SER A 140 -15.13 -8.61 -2.19
N LEU A 141 -14.02 -7.99 -1.75
CA LEU A 141 -13.66 -7.95 -0.33
C LEU A 141 -14.69 -7.18 0.49
N GLU A 142 -14.96 -7.65 1.71
CA GLU A 142 -15.89 -7.03 2.65
C GLU A 142 -15.32 -6.95 4.06
N GLY A 143 -15.74 -5.94 4.83
CA GLY A 143 -15.36 -5.74 6.22
C GLY A 143 -13.88 -5.33 6.40
N ASP A 144 -13.33 -5.56 7.58
CA ASP A 144 -11.95 -5.18 7.89
C ASP A 144 -10.94 -6.24 7.40
N VAL A 145 -10.98 -6.48 6.10
CA VAL A 145 -10.17 -7.49 5.41
C VAL A 145 -9.35 -6.83 4.31
N GLY A 146 -8.05 -7.10 4.30
CA GLY A 146 -7.11 -6.58 3.30
C GLY A 146 -6.84 -7.55 2.15
N GLY A 147 -5.96 -7.16 1.24
CA GLY A 147 -5.50 -7.99 0.12
C GLY A 147 -4.87 -9.33 0.54
N SER A 148 -4.45 -9.45 1.79
CA SER A 148 -3.97 -10.71 2.37
C SER A 148 -4.99 -11.85 2.31
N ALA A 149 -6.29 -11.55 2.28
CA ALA A 149 -7.33 -12.57 2.12
C ALA A 149 -7.32 -13.20 0.71
N VAL A 150 -7.05 -12.39 -0.32
CA VAL A 150 -6.87 -12.90 -1.69
C VAL A 150 -5.60 -13.75 -1.75
N ILE A 151 -4.49 -13.26 -1.20
CA ILE A 151 -3.21 -13.99 -1.18
C ILE A 151 -3.36 -15.36 -0.51
N LYS A 152 -4.07 -15.44 0.62
CA LYS A 152 -4.29 -16.71 1.34
C LYS A 152 -5.03 -17.77 0.51
N ARG A 153 -5.86 -17.35 -0.45
CA ARG A 153 -6.55 -18.26 -1.38
C ARG A 153 -5.69 -18.69 -2.55
N HIS A 154 -4.58 -17.98 -2.79
CA HIS A 154 -3.71 -18.14 -3.97
C HIS A 154 -2.23 -18.22 -3.57
N LEU A 155 -1.91 -19.01 -2.54
CA LEU A 155 -0.52 -19.15 -2.05
C LEU A 155 0.44 -19.70 -3.11
N ASP A 156 -0.05 -20.56 -4.01
CA ASP A 156 0.74 -21.10 -5.12
C ASP A 156 1.08 -20.04 -6.19
N ASP A 157 0.34 -18.96 -6.22
CA ASP A 157 0.58 -17.81 -7.09
C ASP A 157 1.46 -16.73 -6.44
N LEU A 158 1.79 -16.86 -5.15
CA LEU A 158 2.57 -15.85 -4.41
C LEU A 158 4.07 -16.08 -4.61
N LEU A 159 4.76 -15.03 -5.02
CA LEU A 159 6.22 -14.93 -4.99
C LEU A 159 6.64 -13.82 -4.04
N LEU A 160 7.74 -14.04 -3.30
CA LEU A 160 8.31 -13.03 -2.43
C LEU A 160 9.60 -12.48 -3.04
N PHE A 161 9.70 -11.15 -3.09
CA PHE A 161 10.95 -10.45 -3.38
C PHE A 161 11.60 -10.08 -2.06
N GLU A 162 12.82 -10.58 -1.83
CA GLU A 162 13.54 -10.40 -0.57
C GLU A 162 13.94 -8.95 -0.35
N ALA A 163 13.57 -8.38 0.80
CA ALA A 163 13.87 -7.03 1.21
C ALA A 163 14.46 -7.01 2.64
N PRO A 164 15.21 -5.97 3.02
CA PRO A 164 15.67 -5.83 4.40
C PRO A 164 14.50 -5.76 5.38
N GLU A 165 14.56 -6.50 6.49
CA GLU A 165 13.52 -6.50 7.54
C GLU A 165 13.16 -5.09 8.01
N THR A 166 14.16 -4.21 8.13
CA THR A 166 13.97 -2.83 8.59
C THR A 166 13.08 -2.01 7.66
N GLU A 167 13.03 -2.31 6.37
CA GLU A 167 12.19 -1.63 5.40
C GLU A 167 10.73 -2.07 5.49
N LEU A 168 10.45 -3.24 6.07
CA LEU A 168 9.11 -3.82 6.19
C LEU A 168 8.43 -3.54 7.53
N ARG A 169 9.10 -2.81 8.43
CA ARG A 169 8.55 -2.51 9.77
C ARG A 169 7.51 -1.41 9.71
N ASP A 170 6.34 -1.71 10.25
CA ASP A 170 5.27 -0.74 10.45
C ASP A 170 5.52 0.08 11.72
N VAL A 171 5.11 1.34 11.71
CA VAL A 171 5.06 2.17 12.93
C VAL A 171 3.67 2.02 13.55
N ASP A 172 3.53 1.24 14.62
CA ASP A 172 2.25 0.94 15.27
C ASP A 172 1.95 1.77 16.52
N THR A 173 2.97 2.34 17.13
CA THR A 173 2.85 3.13 18.38
C THR A 173 3.66 4.42 18.30
N LYS A 174 3.35 5.38 19.20
CA LYS A 174 4.12 6.64 19.29
C LYS A 174 5.56 6.40 19.76
N GLU A 175 5.81 5.33 20.51
CA GLU A 175 7.15 4.94 20.98
C GLU A 175 8.01 4.34 19.86
N ALA A 176 7.42 3.98 18.72
CA ALA A 176 8.11 3.46 17.53
C ALA A 176 8.52 4.56 16.55
N LEU A 177 8.20 5.83 16.86
CA LEU A 177 8.59 7.03 16.10
C LEU A 177 10.01 7.55 16.53
#